data_9219e02cfad394a53449a745b7383c0a
#
_entry.id   9219e02cfad394a53449a745b7383c0a
#
_cell.length_a   1.000
_cell.length_b   1.000
_cell.length_c   1.000
_cell.angle_alpha   90.00
_cell.angle_beta   90.00
_cell.angle_gamma   90.00
#
_symmetry.space_group_name_H-M   'P 1'
#
loop_
_entity.id
_entity.type
_entity.pdbx_description
1 polymer ?
#
loop_
_entity_poly.entity_id
_entity_poly.type
_entity_poly.pdbx_seq_one_letter_code
_entity_poly.pdbx_strand_id
1 'polypeptide(L)'
;TTYGELPNIKLGTGSRVRIVCSGEDHIDGRGIYVPEGSSLELVGSGELYVRSESKDCYAIGTDSRQPCGRITVAMTGILDITANGDKCVGIGGGGCKDGIVIAGGDIAVNCSGDRCVGIGSIDGDADVTISNCGCRLKLAAGMSVGVGAVKGSADISISDYNMSCELSGNNLTAVGVMSNGTGRIC
;
A
#
# COMPACT_ATOMS: atom_id res chain seq x y z
N THR A 1 -6.56 -12.77 -24.32
CA THR A 1 -6.56 -11.79 -23.23
C THR A 1 -7.78 -12.07 -22.38
N THR A 2 -7.61 -12.66 -21.23
CA THR A 2 -8.70 -12.94 -20.30
C THR A 2 -8.72 -11.77 -19.31
N TYR A 3 -9.73 -10.94 -19.38
CA TYR A 3 -10.01 -9.94 -18.35
C TYR A 3 -10.69 -10.67 -17.20
N GLY A 4 -10.04 -10.73 -16.04
CA GLY A 4 -10.61 -11.33 -14.84
C GLY A 4 -11.05 -10.23 -13.87
N GLU A 5 -12.35 -10.05 -13.64
CA GLU A 5 -12.84 -9.30 -12.48
C GLU A 5 -12.90 -10.23 -11.27
N LEU A 6 -12.12 -9.92 -10.24
CA LEU A 6 -12.18 -10.63 -8.96
C LEU A 6 -12.86 -9.69 -7.94
N PRO A 7 -13.85 -10.17 -7.18
CA PRO A 7 -14.55 -9.31 -6.22
C PRO A 7 -13.58 -8.88 -5.14
N ASN A 8 -12.95 -9.51 -4.39
CA ASN A 8 -11.94 -9.21 -3.38
C ASN A 8 -11.18 -10.49 -3.01
N ILE A 9 -9.96 -10.34 -2.60
CA ILE A 9 -9.15 -11.46 -2.12
C ILE A 9 -8.98 -11.31 -0.61
N LYS A 10 -9.26 -12.37 0.14
CA LYS A 10 -9.07 -12.40 1.58
C LYS A 10 -8.16 -13.54 1.98
N LEU A 11 -6.99 -13.21 2.49
CA LEU A 11 -6.08 -14.20 3.06
C LEU A 11 -6.59 -14.66 4.44
N GLY A 12 -6.44 -15.94 4.72
CA GLY A 12 -6.61 -16.46 6.08
C GLY A 12 -5.40 -16.11 6.95
N THR A 13 -5.61 -15.99 8.25
CA THR A 13 -4.51 -15.77 9.21
C THR A 13 -3.48 -16.91 9.12
N GLY A 14 -2.20 -16.58 9.11
CA GLY A 14 -1.09 -17.52 8.98
C GLY A 14 -0.88 -18.08 7.56
N SER A 15 -1.66 -17.64 6.58
CA SER A 15 -1.50 -18.11 5.20
C SER A 15 -0.34 -17.40 4.48
N ARG A 16 0.22 -18.10 3.50
CA ARG A 16 1.19 -17.55 2.55
C ARG A 16 0.61 -17.69 1.15
N VAL A 17 0.41 -16.56 0.50
CA VAL A 17 -0.23 -16.53 -0.83
C VAL A 17 0.70 -15.81 -1.80
N ARG A 18 0.88 -16.42 -2.97
CA ARG A 18 1.59 -15.83 -4.09
C ARG A 18 0.61 -15.67 -5.25
N ILE A 19 0.47 -14.45 -5.75
CA ILE A 19 -0.34 -14.13 -6.92
C ILE A 19 0.60 -13.82 -8.06
N VAL A 20 0.39 -14.49 -9.19
CA VAL A 20 1.16 -14.30 -10.42
C VAL A 20 0.28 -13.57 -11.41
N CYS A 21 0.60 -12.32 -11.70
CA CYS A 21 -0.11 -11.51 -12.68
C CYS A 21 0.59 -11.65 -14.04
N SER A 22 -0.12 -12.16 -15.04
CA SER A 22 0.42 -12.40 -16.39
C SER A 22 -0.39 -11.75 -17.50
N GLY A 23 -1.56 -11.21 -17.18
CA GLY A 23 -2.46 -10.47 -18.07
C GLY A 23 -2.86 -9.14 -17.44
N GLU A 24 -4.04 -8.69 -17.76
CA GLU A 24 -4.69 -7.54 -17.14
C GLU A 24 -5.77 -8.06 -16.19
N ASP A 25 -5.60 -7.82 -14.90
CA ASP A 25 -6.48 -8.32 -13.85
C ASP A 25 -7.02 -7.15 -13.02
N HIS A 26 -8.29 -7.22 -12.61
CA HIS A 26 -8.98 -6.22 -11.81
C HIS A 26 -9.51 -6.81 -10.51
N ILE A 27 -9.28 -6.12 -9.40
CA ILE A 27 -9.85 -6.42 -8.08
C ILE A 27 -10.65 -5.20 -7.64
N ASP A 28 -11.96 -5.29 -7.75
CA ASP A 28 -12.87 -4.22 -7.40
C ASP A 28 -13.64 -4.52 -6.10
N GLY A 29 -13.81 -3.50 -5.25
CA GLY A 29 -14.60 -3.57 -4.03
C GLY A 29 -13.80 -3.34 -2.76
N ARG A 30 -13.23 -4.37 -2.13
CA ARG A 30 -12.47 -4.23 -0.88
C ARG A 30 -10.98 -4.52 -0.99
N GLY A 31 -10.48 -4.74 -2.22
CA GLY A 31 -9.07 -5.03 -2.45
C GLY A 31 -8.59 -6.38 -1.92
N ILE A 32 -7.32 -6.46 -1.52
CA ILE A 32 -6.67 -7.69 -1.03
C ILE A 32 -6.45 -7.57 0.48
N TYR A 33 -7.15 -8.37 1.26
CA TYR A 33 -7.00 -8.42 2.72
C TYR A 33 -5.83 -9.31 3.14
N VAL A 34 -4.86 -8.73 3.84
CA VAL A 34 -3.62 -9.40 4.29
C VAL A 34 -3.50 -9.25 5.82
N PRO A 35 -4.12 -10.12 6.63
CA PRO A 35 -4.10 -10.00 8.09
C PRO A 35 -2.72 -10.27 8.68
N GLU A 36 -2.48 -9.78 9.89
CA GLU A 36 -1.27 -10.04 10.68
C GLU A 36 -0.92 -11.53 10.71
N GLY A 37 0.37 -11.85 10.61
CA GLY A 37 0.89 -13.21 10.58
C GLY A 37 0.68 -13.96 9.25
N SER A 38 0.06 -13.33 8.25
CA SER A 38 0.00 -13.84 6.87
C SER A 38 1.01 -13.16 5.97
N SER A 39 1.21 -13.68 4.77
CA SER A 39 2.05 -13.04 3.77
C SER A 39 1.46 -13.11 2.37
N LEU A 40 1.55 -11.98 1.66
CA LEU A 40 1.20 -11.84 0.26
C LEU A 40 2.45 -11.54 -0.56
N GLU A 41 2.61 -12.23 -1.67
CA GLU A 41 3.62 -11.94 -2.69
C GLU A 41 2.91 -11.72 -4.04
N LEU A 42 3.10 -10.54 -4.64
CA LEU A 42 2.63 -10.20 -5.98
C LEU A 42 3.83 -10.24 -6.93
N VAL A 43 3.73 -11.03 -7.99
CA VAL A 43 4.80 -11.21 -8.98
C VAL A 43 4.23 -11.26 -10.40
N GLY A 44 5.10 -11.19 -11.40
CA GLY A 44 4.76 -11.33 -12.81
C GLY A 44 4.92 -10.05 -13.59
N SER A 45 4.63 -10.13 -14.88
CA SER A 45 4.80 -9.02 -15.84
C SER A 45 3.48 -8.43 -16.32
N GLY A 46 2.36 -8.88 -15.75
CA GLY A 46 1.03 -8.38 -16.07
C GLY A 46 0.68 -7.06 -15.39
N GLU A 47 -0.54 -6.64 -15.58
CA GLU A 47 -1.11 -5.43 -15.01
C GLU A 47 -2.17 -5.81 -13.97
N LEU A 48 -2.05 -5.25 -12.77
CA LEU A 48 -3.01 -5.45 -11.69
C LEU A 48 -3.60 -4.12 -11.25
N TYR A 49 -4.91 -4.00 -11.40
CA TYR A 49 -5.69 -2.84 -10.97
C TYR A 49 -6.45 -3.21 -9.71
N VAL A 50 -6.22 -2.48 -8.62
CA VAL A 50 -6.91 -2.71 -7.34
C VAL A 50 -7.68 -1.47 -6.93
N ARG A 51 -9.00 -1.59 -6.84
CA ARG A 51 -9.88 -0.49 -6.40
C ARG A 51 -10.58 -0.85 -5.10
N SER A 52 -10.54 0.07 -4.15
CA SER A 52 -11.21 -0.07 -2.87
C SER A 52 -11.96 1.20 -2.51
N GLU A 53 -13.25 1.04 -2.21
CA GLU A 53 -14.13 2.14 -1.82
C GLU A 53 -14.88 1.76 -0.55
N SER A 54 -14.52 2.36 0.57
CA SER A 54 -15.25 2.19 1.83
C SER A 54 -14.81 3.27 2.82
N LYS A 55 -15.58 3.44 3.89
CA LYS A 55 -15.27 4.45 4.92
C LYS A 55 -13.87 4.29 5.53
N ASP A 56 -13.43 3.06 5.74
CA ASP A 56 -12.09 2.68 6.23
C ASP A 56 -11.51 1.67 5.24
N CYS A 57 -10.82 2.17 4.22
CA CYS A 57 -10.44 1.38 3.06
C CYS A 57 -8.94 1.06 3.02
N TYR A 58 -8.65 -0.05 2.39
CA TYR A 58 -7.31 -0.45 1.98
C TYR A 58 -7.40 -1.07 0.58
N ALA A 59 -6.39 -0.90 -0.23
CA ALA A 59 -6.33 -1.64 -1.48
C ALA A 59 -5.58 -2.96 -1.29
N ILE A 60 -4.42 -2.96 -0.64
CA ILE A 60 -3.66 -4.17 -0.30
C ILE A 60 -3.23 -4.08 1.17
N GLY A 61 -3.80 -4.95 2.02
CA GLY A 61 -3.46 -4.98 3.44
C GLY A 61 -4.65 -5.09 4.37
N THR A 62 -4.80 -4.13 5.30
CA THR A 62 -5.88 -4.11 6.30
C THR A 62 -6.45 -2.71 6.51
N ASP A 63 -7.58 -2.61 7.22
CA ASP A 63 -8.13 -1.32 7.63
C ASP A 63 -7.23 -0.60 8.67
N SER A 64 -7.54 0.66 8.96
CA SER A 64 -6.74 1.52 9.85
C SER A 64 -6.59 1.02 11.28
N ARG A 65 -7.34 0.02 11.71
CA ARG A 65 -7.37 -0.48 13.10
C ARG A 65 -6.64 -1.81 13.28
N GLN A 66 -6.29 -2.48 12.18
CA GLN A 66 -5.71 -3.81 12.22
C GLN A 66 -4.29 -3.79 11.65
N PRO A 67 -3.32 -4.46 12.29
CA PRO A 67 -2.02 -4.65 11.69
C PRO A 67 -2.14 -5.53 10.44
N CYS A 68 -1.35 -5.21 9.42
CA CYS A 68 -1.24 -6.04 8.24
C CYS A 68 -0.10 -7.05 8.37
N GLY A 69 -0.21 -8.15 7.63
CA GLY A 69 0.86 -9.11 7.45
C GLY A 69 1.90 -8.61 6.45
N ARG A 70 2.86 -9.44 6.14
CA ARG A 70 3.92 -9.11 5.17
C ARG A 70 3.37 -8.95 3.77
N ILE A 71 3.74 -7.87 3.09
CA ILE A 71 3.37 -7.60 1.71
C ILE A 71 4.65 -7.45 0.88
N THR A 72 4.78 -8.27 -0.17
CA THR A 72 5.90 -8.17 -1.11
C THR A 72 5.35 -7.94 -2.52
N VAL A 73 5.79 -6.88 -3.17
CA VAL A 73 5.51 -6.57 -4.57
C VAL A 73 6.81 -6.70 -5.35
N ALA A 74 6.93 -7.76 -6.14
CA ALA A 74 8.08 -8.06 -7.00
C ALA A 74 7.62 -8.30 -8.44
N MET A 75 6.73 -7.44 -8.90
CA MET A 75 6.24 -7.40 -10.27
C MET A 75 7.27 -6.74 -11.18
N THR A 76 7.22 -7.06 -12.46
CA THR A 76 7.91 -6.28 -13.51
C THR A 76 6.92 -5.53 -14.40
N GLY A 77 5.64 -5.71 -14.18
CA GLY A 77 4.53 -5.03 -14.84
C GLY A 77 3.99 -3.86 -14.02
N ILE A 78 2.69 -3.60 -14.15
CA ILE A 78 2.00 -2.44 -13.55
C ILE A 78 1.18 -2.89 -12.35
N LEU A 79 1.25 -2.12 -11.26
CA LEU A 79 0.31 -2.17 -10.16
C LEU A 79 -0.33 -0.79 -9.99
N ASP A 80 -1.60 -0.66 -10.37
CA ASP A 80 -2.37 0.57 -10.20
C ASP A 80 -3.41 0.41 -9.10
N ILE A 81 -3.31 1.29 -8.11
CA ILE A 81 -4.13 1.26 -6.90
C ILE A 81 -4.96 2.53 -6.80
N THR A 82 -6.25 2.36 -6.55
CA THR A 82 -7.15 3.45 -6.18
C THR A 82 -7.89 3.11 -4.89
N ALA A 83 -7.76 3.97 -3.87
CA ALA A 83 -8.44 3.82 -2.58
C ALA A 83 -9.15 5.11 -2.18
N ASN A 84 -10.47 5.04 -1.98
CA ASN A 84 -11.31 6.20 -1.69
C ASN A 84 -12.18 5.98 -0.44
N GLY A 85 -12.08 6.88 0.55
CA GLY A 85 -12.87 6.80 1.79
C GLY A 85 -12.34 7.75 2.87
N ASP A 86 -12.93 7.76 4.07
CA ASP A 86 -12.48 8.66 5.15
C ASP A 86 -11.03 8.37 5.56
N LYS A 87 -10.69 7.07 5.67
CA LYS A 87 -9.33 6.61 5.97
C LYS A 87 -8.89 5.61 4.92
N CYS A 88 -7.86 5.92 4.18
CA CYS A 88 -7.40 5.12 3.05
C CYS A 88 -5.93 4.71 3.18
N VAL A 89 -5.66 3.46 2.89
CA VAL A 89 -4.31 2.93 2.75
C VAL A 89 -4.18 2.27 1.38
N GLY A 90 -3.22 2.71 0.60
CA GLY A 90 -2.92 2.04 -0.68
C GLY A 90 -2.33 0.66 -0.43
N ILE A 91 -1.13 0.60 0.15
CA ILE A 91 -0.47 -0.65 0.55
C ILE A 91 -0.11 -0.57 2.03
N GLY A 92 -0.71 -1.43 2.86
CA GLY A 92 -0.44 -1.44 4.29
C GLY A 92 -1.68 -1.58 5.17
N GLY A 93 -1.74 -0.84 6.31
CA GLY A 93 -2.85 -0.99 7.24
C GLY A 93 -2.78 -0.11 8.48
N GLY A 94 -3.35 -0.60 9.60
CA GLY A 94 -3.26 0.07 10.90
C GLY A 94 -1.84 0.05 11.47
N GLY A 95 -1.06 -0.98 11.15
CA GLY A 95 0.36 -1.12 11.44
C GLY A 95 0.96 -2.13 10.47
N CYS A 96 2.25 -1.99 10.11
CA CYS A 96 2.91 -2.82 9.11
C CYS A 96 4.31 -3.23 9.56
N LYS A 97 4.44 -3.73 10.78
CA LYS A 97 5.73 -4.17 11.35
C LYS A 97 6.30 -5.45 10.72
N ASP A 98 5.46 -6.27 10.05
CA ASP A 98 5.90 -7.47 9.35
C ASP A 98 6.58 -7.17 8.01
N GLY A 99 6.53 -5.91 7.60
CA GLY A 99 7.25 -5.33 6.48
C GLY A 99 6.47 -5.27 5.17
N ILE A 100 6.63 -4.14 4.49
CA ILE A 100 6.20 -3.92 3.11
C ILE A 100 7.45 -3.83 2.25
N VAL A 101 7.58 -4.70 1.26
CA VAL A 101 8.72 -4.73 0.34
C VAL A 101 8.22 -4.52 -1.08
N ILE A 102 8.69 -3.47 -1.72
CA ILE A 102 8.47 -3.20 -3.14
C ILE A 102 9.81 -3.29 -3.86
N ALA A 103 9.95 -4.31 -4.71
CA ALA A 103 11.22 -4.68 -5.33
C ALA A 103 11.12 -4.76 -6.86
N GLY A 104 10.34 -3.91 -7.47
CA GLY A 104 10.19 -3.84 -8.93
C GLY A 104 8.84 -3.33 -9.38
N GLY A 105 8.68 -3.17 -10.69
CA GLY A 105 7.44 -2.76 -11.34
C GLY A 105 7.23 -1.25 -11.43
N ASP A 106 6.12 -0.90 -12.03
CA ASP A 106 5.60 0.47 -12.12
C ASP A 106 4.36 0.58 -11.22
N ILE A 107 4.53 1.24 -10.08
CA ILE A 107 3.54 1.30 -9.02
C ILE A 107 2.87 2.66 -9.03
N ALA A 108 1.56 2.70 -9.20
CA ALA A 108 0.75 3.91 -9.03
C ALA A 108 -0.22 3.74 -7.87
N VAL A 109 -0.24 4.69 -6.94
CA VAL A 109 -1.15 4.69 -5.80
C VAL A 109 -1.90 6.02 -5.74
N ASN A 110 -3.21 5.95 -5.90
CA ASN A 110 -4.11 7.08 -5.82
C ASN A 110 -5.04 6.91 -4.60
N CYS A 111 -4.93 7.80 -3.61
CA CYS A 111 -5.77 7.76 -2.44
C CYS A 111 -6.47 9.12 -2.21
N SER A 112 -7.76 9.07 -1.82
CA SER A 112 -8.51 10.27 -1.46
C SER A 112 -9.39 10.06 -0.23
N GLY A 113 -9.45 11.11 0.65
CA GLY A 113 -10.26 11.05 1.87
C GLY A 113 -9.86 12.07 2.94
N ASP A 114 -10.13 11.77 4.21
CA ASP A 114 -9.70 12.62 5.32
C ASP A 114 -8.25 12.32 5.74
N ARG A 115 -7.88 11.02 5.73
CA ARG A 115 -6.52 10.54 6.04
C ARG A 115 -6.10 9.51 5.02
N CYS A 116 -4.99 9.75 4.35
CA CYS A 116 -4.47 8.83 3.36
C CYS A 116 -3.00 8.46 3.64
N VAL A 117 -2.71 7.18 3.46
CA VAL A 117 -1.35 6.66 3.40
C VAL A 117 -1.18 5.93 2.08
N GLY A 118 -0.19 6.31 1.31
CA GLY A 118 0.14 5.61 0.07
C GLY A 118 0.70 4.22 0.36
N ILE A 119 1.83 4.17 1.07
CA ILE A 119 2.51 2.92 1.45
C ILE A 119 2.92 3.03 2.92
N GLY A 120 2.36 2.16 3.78
CA GLY A 120 2.67 2.18 5.20
C GLY A 120 1.48 2.05 6.15
N SER A 121 1.41 2.88 7.21
CA SER A 121 0.43 2.70 8.28
C SER A 121 -0.28 3.98 8.72
N ILE A 122 -1.52 3.83 9.21
CA ILE A 122 -2.30 4.94 9.78
C ILE A 122 -2.09 5.09 11.29
N ASP A 123 -2.23 4.03 12.06
CA ASP A 123 -2.28 4.10 13.54
C ASP A 123 -1.18 3.28 14.26
N GLY A 124 -0.19 2.73 13.53
CA GLY A 124 0.90 1.90 14.09
C GLY A 124 2.22 2.07 13.33
N ASP A 125 3.18 1.22 13.66
CA ASP A 125 4.51 1.26 13.07
C ASP A 125 4.49 0.80 11.59
N ALA A 126 5.40 1.36 10.79
CA ALA A 126 5.60 0.98 9.39
C ALA A 126 7.06 0.58 9.16
N ASP A 127 7.26 -0.60 8.56
CA ASP A 127 8.55 -1.05 8.02
C ASP A 127 8.39 -1.15 6.50
N VAL A 128 9.08 -0.30 5.75
CA VAL A 128 8.91 -0.16 4.31
C VAL A 128 10.25 -0.17 3.59
N THR A 129 10.41 -1.09 2.65
CA THR A 129 11.55 -1.14 1.73
C THR A 129 11.06 -0.97 0.30
N ILE A 130 11.61 -0.01 -0.43
CA ILE A 130 11.30 0.28 -1.83
C ILE A 130 12.60 0.26 -2.63
N SER A 131 12.66 -0.56 -3.68
CA SER A 131 13.83 -0.67 -4.54
C SER A 131 13.47 -1.05 -5.98
N ASN A 132 14.30 -0.67 -6.93
CA ASN A 132 14.20 -1.07 -8.35
C ASN A 132 12.81 -0.85 -8.98
N CYS A 133 12.10 0.22 -8.62
CA CYS A 133 10.75 0.47 -9.12
C CYS A 133 10.50 1.91 -9.54
N GLY A 134 9.52 2.09 -10.42
CA GLY A 134 8.82 3.35 -10.61
C GLY A 134 7.68 3.46 -9.59
N CYS A 135 7.62 4.53 -8.79
CA CYS A 135 6.57 4.69 -7.79
C CYS A 135 5.93 6.09 -7.90
N ARG A 136 4.66 6.14 -8.23
CA ARG A 136 3.88 7.38 -8.31
C ARG A 136 2.80 7.36 -7.25
N LEU A 137 2.88 8.27 -6.29
CA LEU A 137 1.91 8.43 -5.23
C LEU A 137 1.14 9.74 -5.43
N LYS A 138 -0.19 9.65 -5.48
CA LYS A 138 -1.07 10.82 -5.57
C LYS A 138 -2.12 10.73 -4.47
N LEU A 139 -2.00 11.59 -3.46
CA LEU A 139 -2.88 11.57 -2.31
C LEU A 139 -3.57 12.93 -2.14
N ALA A 140 -4.89 12.89 -1.99
CA ALA A 140 -5.73 14.06 -1.78
C ALA A 140 -6.54 13.89 -0.48
N ALA A 141 -5.99 14.39 0.64
CA ALA A 141 -6.62 14.22 1.94
C ALA A 141 -6.27 15.35 2.92
N GLY A 142 -7.08 15.52 3.96
CA GLY A 142 -6.76 16.43 5.06
C GLY A 142 -5.40 16.11 5.71
N MET A 143 -5.07 14.83 5.84
CA MET A 143 -3.76 14.33 6.25
C MET A 143 -3.26 13.29 5.26
N SER A 144 -2.08 13.49 4.68
CA SER A 144 -1.48 12.58 3.70
C SER A 144 -0.05 12.20 4.05
N VAL A 145 0.24 10.91 4.05
CA VAL A 145 1.60 10.36 4.13
C VAL A 145 1.85 9.54 2.86
N GLY A 146 2.83 9.92 2.08
CA GLY A 146 3.22 9.16 0.88
C GLY A 146 3.76 7.80 1.25
N VAL A 147 4.91 7.75 1.94
CA VAL A 147 5.52 6.51 2.46
C VAL A 147 5.81 6.69 3.94
N GLY A 148 5.31 5.79 4.80
CA GLY A 148 5.58 5.82 6.23
C GLY A 148 4.37 5.68 7.14
N ALA A 149 4.26 6.50 8.19
CA ALA A 149 3.20 6.38 9.18
C ALA A 149 2.54 7.73 9.50
N VAL A 150 1.22 7.73 9.72
CA VAL A 150 0.54 8.91 10.30
C VAL A 150 0.85 8.98 11.80
N LYS A 151 0.76 7.85 12.51
CA LYS A 151 1.14 7.70 13.92
C LYS A 151 2.03 6.46 14.06
N GLY A 152 2.85 6.43 15.10
CA GLY A 152 3.80 5.34 15.35
C GLY A 152 5.19 5.67 14.82
N SER A 153 6.02 4.66 14.64
CA SER A 153 7.37 4.79 14.11
C SER A 153 7.45 4.30 12.67
N ALA A 154 8.40 4.80 11.90
CA ALA A 154 8.63 4.32 10.54
C ALA A 154 10.12 4.02 10.32
N ASP A 155 10.42 2.81 9.85
CA ASP A 155 11.72 2.42 9.30
C ASP A 155 11.55 2.30 7.78
N ILE A 156 12.23 3.18 7.04
CA ILE A 156 12.02 3.32 5.59
C ILE A 156 13.36 3.25 4.89
N SER A 157 13.49 2.30 3.99
CA SER A 157 14.64 2.16 3.10
C SER A 157 14.20 2.32 1.64
N ILE A 158 14.79 3.28 0.92
CA ILE A 158 14.45 3.55 -0.48
C ILE A 158 15.75 3.63 -1.29
N SER A 159 15.89 2.76 -2.29
CA SER A 159 17.06 2.70 -3.16
C SER A 159 16.68 2.38 -4.62
N ASP A 160 17.50 2.80 -5.57
CA ASP A 160 17.35 2.48 -7.00
C ASP A 160 15.91 2.73 -7.52
N TYR A 161 15.41 3.94 -7.33
CA TYR A 161 14.01 4.28 -7.55
C TYR A 161 13.81 5.47 -8.49
N ASN A 162 12.64 5.52 -9.10
CA ASN A 162 12.07 6.73 -9.68
C ASN A 162 10.74 7.02 -8.98
N MET A 163 10.74 7.88 -7.97
CA MET A 163 9.58 8.15 -7.15
C MET A 163 9.06 9.58 -7.32
N SER A 164 7.76 9.72 -7.52
CA SER A 164 7.05 10.99 -7.43
C SER A 164 5.95 10.91 -6.38
N CYS A 165 5.78 11.99 -5.63
CA CYS A 165 4.77 12.07 -4.59
C CYS A 165 4.03 13.41 -4.69
N GLU A 166 2.78 13.35 -5.15
CA GLU A 166 1.88 14.50 -5.23
C GLU A 166 0.91 14.44 -4.05
N LEU A 167 1.03 15.36 -3.13
CA LEU A 167 0.19 15.46 -1.95
C LEU A 167 -0.62 16.75 -1.97
N SER A 168 -1.91 16.63 -1.66
CA SER A 168 -2.79 17.78 -1.48
C SER A 168 -3.59 17.67 -0.18
N GLY A 169 -3.70 18.78 0.56
CA GLY A 169 -4.39 18.81 1.86
C GLY A 169 -3.70 19.74 2.87
N ASN A 170 -3.98 19.53 4.16
CA ASN A 170 -3.53 20.43 5.22
C ASN A 170 -2.24 19.94 5.91
N ASN A 171 -2.13 18.65 6.18
CA ASN A 171 -0.96 18.04 6.82
C ASN A 171 -0.36 16.99 5.89
N LEU A 172 0.83 17.27 5.39
CA LEU A 172 1.43 16.49 4.31
C LEU A 172 2.83 16.03 4.70
N THR A 173 3.08 14.73 4.55
CA THR A 173 4.41 14.12 4.72
C THR A 173 4.68 13.23 3.50
N ALA A 174 5.69 13.57 2.71
CA ALA A 174 6.02 12.74 1.54
C ALA A 174 6.62 11.40 1.97
N VAL A 175 7.62 11.44 2.87
CA VAL A 175 8.26 10.23 3.42
C VAL A 175 8.53 10.45 4.90
N GLY A 176 8.17 9.51 5.77
CA GLY A 176 8.44 9.57 7.20
C GLY A 176 7.21 9.44 8.09
N VAL A 177 7.22 10.14 9.23
CA VAL A 177 6.15 10.10 10.25
C VAL A 177 5.52 11.47 10.42
N MET A 178 4.19 11.53 10.47
CA MET A 178 3.47 12.80 10.58
C MET A 178 3.36 13.31 12.02
N SER A 179 3.12 12.45 13.00
CA SER A 179 2.90 12.89 14.39
C SER A 179 3.42 11.92 15.45
N ASN A 180 4.12 12.46 16.47
CA ASN A 180 4.53 11.79 17.72
C ASN A 180 5.32 10.47 17.57
N GLY A 181 5.96 10.25 16.45
CA GLY A 181 6.75 9.05 16.19
C GLY A 181 8.21 9.34 15.90
N THR A 182 9.01 8.28 15.86
CA THR A 182 10.38 8.31 15.39
C THR A 182 10.45 7.73 13.99
N GLY A 183 11.20 8.36 13.10
CA GLY A 183 11.39 7.87 11.73
C GLY A 183 12.86 7.70 11.42
N ARG A 184 13.20 6.62 10.72
CA ARG A 184 14.49 6.40 10.10
C ARG A 184 14.28 6.30 8.60
N ILE A 185 15.07 6.99 7.84
CA ILE A 185 15.07 6.94 6.38
C ILE A 185 16.51 6.67 5.94
N CYS A 186 16.70 5.64 5.14
CA CYS A 186 18.00 5.24 4.62
C CYS A 186 17.98 5.25 3.10
#